data_5ee2d7297d886df2521afce5d9825cf1
#
_entry.id   5ee2d7297d886df2521afce5d9825cf1
#
_cell.length_a   1.000
_cell.length_b   1.000
_cell.length_c   1.000
_cell.angle_alpha   90.00
_cell.angle_beta   90.00
_cell.angle_gamma   90.00
#
_symmetry.space_group_name_H-M   'P 1'
#
loop_
_entity.id
_entity.type
_entity.pdbx_description
1 polymer ?
#
loop_
_entity_poly.entity_id
_entity_poly.type
_entity_poly.pdbx_seq_one_letter_code
_entity_poly.pdbx_strand_id
1 'polypeptide(L)'
;MNKTCYSDAHKNALRISSFTLKDDDLPLNGIAIKWVLTGKENYHTWNHSYSLKPNEFLLLNDLHPCHVNIRSKEPSVGICIDLSASLIRETVDVNIPSGNELFQFIFSDLFPVRAHKLGQSALGQKLSLFQEQGILPMATDHFLMQEHFYALAHAFVKDQENVLTNYKGLSFKKSNSGKSVIRSLLMVREYMLDNICKEISLDELSRQACMSKYNFIRRFTEAFGDSPYRFITRQRLIRAKEHLEKGFGIEETAHKFRFYDVPAFHRAFKNEYHSTPAQHKKGNILQVTL
;
A
#
# COMPACT_ATOMS: atom_id res chain seq x y z
N MET A 1 17.09 -19.77 -1.25
CA MET A 1 17.42 -19.82 -2.70
C MET A 1 16.79 -18.60 -3.36
N ASN A 2 17.51 -17.90 -4.21
CA ASN A 2 16.97 -16.80 -5.02
C ASN A 2 17.24 -17.15 -6.49
N LYS A 3 16.20 -17.18 -7.33
CA LYS A 3 16.31 -17.56 -8.74
C LYS A 3 15.74 -16.43 -9.60
N THR A 4 16.58 -15.85 -10.46
CA THR A 4 16.10 -14.96 -11.52
C THR A 4 15.44 -15.81 -12.60
N CYS A 5 14.14 -15.57 -12.82
CA CYS A 5 13.34 -16.29 -13.82
C CYS A 5 13.32 -15.53 -15.14
N TYR A 6 13.39 -14.20 -15.08
CA TYR A 6 13.46 -13.34 -16.26
C TYR A 6 14.24 -12.07 -15.93
N SER A 7 14.98 -11.57 -16.89
CA SER A 7 15.52 -10.22 -16.90
C SER A 7 15.76 -9.76 -18.35
N ASP A 8 15.58 -8.47 -18.61
CA ASP A 8 15.83 -7.85 -19.91
C ASP A 8 16.98 -6.82 -19.87
N ALA A 9 17.32 -6.28 -21.04
CA ALA A 9 18.37 -5.28 -21.19
C ALA A 9 18.06 -3.96 -20.44
N HIS A 10 16.79 -3.68 -20.16
CA HIS A 10 16.32 -2.50 -19.42
C HIS A 10 16.29 -2.70 -17.90
N LYS A 11 16.75 -3.89 -17.43
CA LYS A 11 16.75 -4.29 -16.02
C LYS A 11 15.36 -4.52 -15.42
N ASN A 12 14.33 -4.73 -16.26
CA ASN A 12 13.10 -5.33 -15.75
C ASN A 12 13.43 -6.77 -15.34
N ALA A 13 12.96 -7.21 -14.19
CA ALA A 13 13.32 -8.53 -13.69
C ALA A 13 12.19 -9.17 -12.89
N LEU A 14 12.08 -10.50 -13.02
CA LEU A 14 11.25 -11.38 -12.21
C LEU A 14 12.16 -12.37 -11.47
N ARG A 15 12.08 -12.36 -10.16
CA ARG A 15 12.83 -13.29 -9.31
C ARG A 15 11.88 -14.00 -8.35
N ILE A 16 12.15 -15.29 -8.15
CA ILE A 16 11.47 -16.09 -7.12
C ILE A 16 12.49 -16.40 -6.04
N SER A 17 12.10 -16.18 -4.81
CA SER A 17 12.89 -16.45 -3.62
C SER A 17 12.22 -17.50 -2.74
N SER A 18 13.03 -18.34 -2.08
CA SER A 18 12.58 -19.30 -1.09
C SER A 18 13.61 -19.34 0.04
N PHE A 19 13.25 -18.87 1.22
CA PHE A 19 14.15 -18.75 2.37
C PHE A 19 13.48 -19.14 3.67
N THR A 20 14.20 -19.90 4.51
CA THR A 20 13.89 -20.10 5.93
C THR A 20 14.62 -19.08 6.79
N LEU A 21 15.78 -18.61 6.34
CA LEU A 21 16.60 -17.59 6.99
C LEU A 21 17.15 -16.63 5.93
N LYS A 22 16.88 -15.35 6.07
CA LYS A 22 17.48 -14.27 5.31
C LYS A 22 17.49 -13.00 6.16
N ASP A 23 18.61 -12.32 6.15
CA ASP A 23 18.83 -11.06 6.90
C ASP A 23 19.81 -10.23 6.07
N ASP A 24 19.27 -9.34 5.20
CA ASP A 24 20.10 -8.73 4.15
C ASP A 24 19.47 -7.46 3.59
N ASP A 25 20.31 -6.53 3.14
CA ASP A 25 19.87 -5.36 2.41
C ASP A 25 19.53 -5.72 0.97
N LEU A 26 18.42 -5.20 0.47
CA LEU A 26 17.97 -5.48 -0.89
C LEU A 26 18.38 -4.34 -1.82
N PRO A 27 19.17 -4.62 -2.86
CA PRO A 27 19.38 -3.65 -3.92
C PRO A 27 18.05 -3.46 -4.67
N LEU A 28 17.62 -2.20 -4.80
CA LEU A 28 16.43 -1.84 -5.55
C LEU A 28 16.85 -1.18 -6.87
N ASN A 29 16.05 -1.40 -7.91
CA ASN A 29 16.25 -0.76 -9.20
C ASN A 29 14.89 -0.43 -9.81
N GLY A 30 14.62 0.87 -9.96
CA GLY A 30 13.30 1.33 -10.41
C GLY A 30 12.22 1.10 -9.34
N ILE A 31 11.10 0.53 -9.74
CA ILE A 31 9.99 0.17 -8.86
C ILE A 31 10.08 -1.33 -8.52
N ALA A 32 10.24 -1.64 -7.26
CA ALA A 32 10.27 -3.00 -6.77
C ALA A 32 8.92 -3.40 -6.16
N ILE A 33 8.38 -4.52 -6.62
CA ILE A 33 7.20 -5.19 -6.08
C ILE A 33 7.67 -6.41 -5.30
N LYS A 34 7.54 -6.40 -3.97
CA LYS A 34 7.85 -7.53 -3.09
C LYS A 34 6.54 -8.23 -2.74
N TRP A 35 6.33 -9.41 -3.23
CA TRP A 35 5.06 -10.13 -3.14
C TRP A 35 5.26 -11.51 -2.50
N VAL A 36 4.51 -11.80 -1.43
CA VAL A 36 4.60 -13.06 -0.69
C VAL A 36 3.56 -14.05 -1.21
N LEU A 37 4.02 -15.22 -1.64
CA LEU A 37 3.17 -16.34 -2.06
C LEU A 37 2.84 -17.28 -0.89
N THR A 38 3.86 -17.64 -0.09
CA THR A 38 3.69 -18.51 1.08
C THR A 38 4.59 -18.02 2.22
N GLY A 39 4.21 -18.31 3.45
CA GLY A 39 4.98 -17.94 4.63
C GLY A 39 4.80 -16.48 5.03
N LYS A 40 5.87 -15.86 5.49
CA LYS A 40 5.88 -14.51 6.01
C LYS A 40 7.25 -13.87 5.79
N GLU A 41 7.27 -12.64 5.29
CA GLU A 41 8.49 -11.87 5.10
C GLU A 41 8.37 -10.51 5.80
N ASN A 42 9.43 -10.12 6.51
CA ASN A 42 9.48 -8.82 7.17
C ASN A 42 10.45 -7.91 6.41
N TYR A 43 9.99 -6.70 6.10
CA TYR A 43 10.75 -5.69 5.41
C TYR A 43 10.88 -4.44 6.28
N HIS A 44 12.05 -3.86 6.32
CA HIS A 44 12.36 -2.65 7.09
C HIS A 44 12.84 -1.57 6.12
N THR A 45 12.20 -0.41 6.16
CA THR A 45 12.58 0.77 5.37
C THR A 45 12.65 1.97 6.31
N TRP A 46 13.74 2.70 6.32
CA TRP A 46 13.95 3.83 7.24
C TRP A 46 13.39 3.57 8.65
N ASN A 47 12.20 4.11 8.96
CA ASN A 47 11.56 4.01 10.27
C ASN A 47 10.32 3.09 10.28
N HIS A 48 10.07 2.35 9.22
CA HIS A 48 8.88 1.50 9.09
C HIS A 48 9.24 0.03 8.89
N SER A 49 8.44 -0.82 9.52
CA SER A 49 8.53 -2.28 9.37
C SER A 49 7.24 -2.82 8.80
N TYR A 50 7.35 -3.61 7.76
CA TYR A 50 6.23 -4.25 7.07
C TYR A 50 6.35 -5.76 7.22
N SER A 51 5.25 -6.40 7.62
CA SER A 51 5.19 -7.84 7.76
C SER A 51 4.19 -8.38 6.75
N LEU A 52 4.69 -8.86 5.62
CA LEU A 52 3.88 -9.35 4.52
C LEU A 52 3.51 -10.82 4.73
N LYS A 53 2.29 -11.14 4.38
CA LYS A 53 1.70 -12.48 4.37
C LYS A 53 1.26 -12.83 2.95
N PRO A 54 0.85 -14.09 2.68
CA PRO A 54 0.28 -14.45 1.39
C PRO A 54 -0.83 -13.51 0.94
N ASN A 55 -0.85 -13.20 -0.34
CA ASN A 55 -1.74 -12.22 -0.97
C ASN A 55 -1.49 -10.76 -0.58
N GLU A 56 -0.31 -10.46 -0.04
CA GLU A 56 0.15 -9.09 0.24
C GLU A 56 1.44 -8.79 -0.53
N PHE A 57 1.58 -7.54 -0.95
CA PHE A 57 2.79 -7.05 -1.62
C PHE A 57 3.17 -5.66 -1.13
N LEU A 58 4.45 -5.34 -1.22
CA LEU A 58 5.04 -4.04 -0.88
C LEU A 58 5.57 -3.37 -2.14
N LEU A 59 5.30 -2.08 -2.29
CA LEU A 59 5.84 -1.24 -3.35
C LEU A 59 6.95 -0.35 -2.81
N LEU A 60 8.07 -0.32 -3.51
CA LEU A 60 9.25 0.46 -3.19
C LEU A 60 9.80 1.09 -4.47
N ASN A 61 10.37 2.29 -4.38
CA ASN A 61 11.25 2.81 -5.41
C ASN A 61 12.72 2.70 -4.95
N ASP A 62 13.65 2.95 -5.85
CA ASP A 62 15.08 2.84 -5.62
C ASP A 62 15.68 3.89 -4.66
N LEU A 63 14.88 4.85 -4.20
CA LEU A 63 15.28 5.81 -3.17
C LEU A 63 15.02 5.31 -1.74
N HIS A 64 14.29 4.19 -1.58
CA HIS A 64 13.95 3.64 -0.27
C HIS A 64 14.90 2.49 0.09
N PRO A 65 15.79 2.65 1.09
CA PRO A 65 16.56 1.52 1.59
C PRO A 65 15.60 0.44 2.09
N CYS A 66 15.88 -0.80 1.75
CA CYS A 66 15.04 -1.92 2.11
C CYS A 66 15.86 -3.07 2.65
N HIS A 67 15.64 -3.39 3.90
CA HIS A 67 16.22 -4.55 4.56
C HIS A 67 15.16 -5.65 4.70
N VAL A 68 15.50 -6.91 4.37
CA VAL A 68 14.61 -8.05 4.52
C VAL A 68 15.07 -8.94 5.66
N ASN A 69 14.13 -9.32 6.53
CA ASN A 69 14.37 -10.30 7.60
C ASN A 69 13.32 -11.41 7.51
N ILE A 70 13.79 -12.64 7.28
CA ILE A 70 12.98 -13.86 7.26
C ILE A 70 13.57 -14.82 8.29
N ARG A 71 12.71 -15.29 9.21
CA ARG A 71 13.03 -16.37 10.16
C ARG A 71 11.81 -17.24 10.30
N SER A 72 11.85 -18.45 9.77
CA SER A 72 10.72 -19.38 9.77
C SER A 72 11.21 -20.83 9.77
N LYS A 73 10.35 -21.75 10.24
CA LYS A 73 10.60 -23.19 10.16
C LYS A 73 10.43 -23.70 8.74
N GLU A 74 9.40 -23.24 8.06
CA GLU A 74 9.12 -23.56 6.66
C GLU A 74 9.59 -22.42 5.75
N PRO A 75 10.00 -22.71 4.51
CA PRO A 75 10.42 -21.67 3.57
C PRO A 75 9.31 -20.65 3.28
N SER A 76 9.62 -19.37 3.43
CA SER A 76 8.81 -18.32 2.83
C SER A 76 9.16 -18.23 1.35
N VAL A 77 8.12 -18.23 0.50
CA VAL A 77 8.27 -18.08 -0.95
C VAL A 77 7.72 -16.72 -1.35
N GLY A 78 8.59 -15.93 -1.96
CA GLY A 78 8.27 -14.60 -2.43
C GLY A 78 8.62 -14.41 -3.91
N ILE A 79 7.96 -13.43 -4.51
CA ILE A 79 8.26 -12.93 -5.85
C ILE A 79 8.74 -11.50 -5.73
N CYS A 80 9.81 -11.19 -6.43
CA CYS A 80 10.28 -9.83 -6.63
C CYS A 80 10.18 -9.50 -8.12
N ILE A 81 9.44 -8.42 -8.42
CA ILE A 81 9.33 -7.87 -9.77
C ILE A 81 9.94 -6.47 -9.70
N ASP A 82 10.90 -6.20 -10.57
CA ASP A 82 11.47 -4.87 -10.74
C ASP A 82 10.99 -4.29 -12.08
N LEU A 83 10.34 -3.15 -12.03
CA LEU A 83 9.95 -2.35 -13.19
C LEU A 83 10.95 -1.21 -13.32
N SER A 84 11.69 -1.19 -14.41
CA SER A 84 12.73 -0.19 -14.64
C SER A 84 12.16 1.22 -14.80
N ALA A 85 12.97 2.23 -14.52
CA ALA A 85 12.59 3.62 -14.72
C ALA A 85 12.30 3.92 -16.20
N SER A 86 12.98 3.24 -17.15
CA SER A 86 12.70 3.36 -18.59
C SER A 86 11.31 2.85 -18.93
N LEU A 87 10.92 1.68 -18.46
CA LEU A 87 9.57 1.11 -18.67
C LEU A 87 8.48 2.02 -18.09
N ILE A 88 8.69 2.55 -16.88
CA ILE A 88 7.72 3.48 -16.28
C ILE A 88 7.65 4.78 -17.12
N ARG A 89 8.79 5.29 -17.61
CA ARG A 89 8.83 6.49 -18.46
C ARG A 89 8.08 6.30 -19.78
N GLU A 90 8.18 5.12 -20.38
CA GLU A 90 7.43 4.77 -21.61
C GLU A 90 5.93 4.65 -21.35
N THR A 91 5.56 4.15 -20.15
CA THR A 91 4.16 3.96 -19.75
C THR A 91 3.47 5.28 -19.40
N VAL A 92 4.23 6.20 -18.79
CA VAL A 92 3.78 7.56 -18.48
C VAL A 92 4.18 8.47 -19.62
N ASP A 93 3.23 9.15 -20.27
CA ASP A 93 3.59 10.13 -21.30
C ASP A 93 4.26 11.36 -20.66
N VAL A 94 5.59 11.31 -20.55
CA VAL A 94 6.40 12.38 -19.94
C VAL A 94 6.46 13.66 -20.80
N ASN A 95 5.98 13.62 -22.05
CA ASN A 95 5.93 14.80 -22.92
C ASN A 95 4.79 15.74 -22.50
N ILE A 96 3.80 15.25 -21.77
CA ILE A 96 2.77 16.09 -21.17
C ILE A 96 3.14 16.48 -19.73
N PRO A 97 2.79 17.69 -19.26
CA PRO A 97 3.16 18.14 -17.91
C PRO A 97 2.68 17.22 -16.80
N SER A 98 1.47 16.67 -16.89
CA SER A 98 0.90 15.74 -15.91
C SER A 98 1.67 14.43 -15.84
N GLY A 99 2.10 13.89 -16.97
CA GLY A 99 2.89 12.67 -17.04
C GLY A 99 4.30 12.87 -16.46
N ASN A 100 4.96 13.98 -16.80
CA ASN A 100 6.26 14.29 -16.22
C ASN A 100 6.18 14.47 -14.68
N GLU A 101 5.14 15.13 -14.19
CA GLU A 101 4.92 15.30 -12.74
C GLU A 101 4.68 13.95 -12.05
N LEU A 102 3.90 13.07 -12.66
CA LEU A 102 3.67 11.71 -12.15
C LEU A 102 4.97 10.91 -12.11
N PHE A 103 5.79 10.96 -13.15
CA PHE A 103 7.08 10.30 -13.17
C PHE A 103 8.00 10.81 -12.07
N GLN A 104 8.10 12.13 -11.89
CA GLN A 104 8.88 12.72 -10.80
C GLN A 104 8.37 12.33 -9.42
N PHE A 105 7.05 12.22 -9.23
CA PHE A 105 6.45 11.75 -7.98
C PHE A 105 6.81 10.29 -7.69
N ILE A 106 6.67 9.40 -8.69
CA ILE A 106 6.99 7.97 -8.55
C ILE A 106 8.45 7.76 -8.14
N PHE A 107 9.38 8.55 -8.72
CA PHE A 107 10.82 8.49 -8.43
C PHE A 107 11.27 9.59 -7.47
N SER A 108 10.44 9.91 -6.48
CA SER A 108 10.79 10.84 -5.40
C SER A 108 10.76 10.13 -4.06
N ASP A 109 11.30 10.79 -3.06
CA ASP A 109 11.20 10.41 -1.66
C ASP A 109 9.79 10.61 -1.05
N LEU A 110 8.87 11.19 -1.82
CA LEU A 110 7.45 11.32 -1.48
C LEU A 110 6.62 10.10 -1.90
N PHE A 111 7.22 9.16 -2.64
CA PHE A 111 6.54 7.93 -3.03
C PHE A 111 6.14 7.13 -1.78
N PRO A 112 4.83 6.79 -1.62
CA PRO A 112 4.37 6.14 -0.40
C PRO A 112 4.73 4.65 -0.40
N VAL A 113 5.58 4.24 0.54
CA VAL A 113 5.85 2.83 0.80
C VAL A 113 4.76 2.28 1.72
N ARG A 114 4.03 1.27 1.27
CA ARG A 114 3.05 0.57 2.11
C ARG A 114 2.73 -0.83 1.58
N ALA A 115 2.27 -1.69 2.48
CA ALA A 115 1.75 -3.00 2.11
C ALA A 115 0.36 -2.88 1.45
N HIS A 116 0.17 -3.62 0.38
CA HIS A 116 -1.07 -3.71 -0.38
C HIS A 116 -1.59 -5.14 -0.37
N LYS A 117 -2.90 -5.33 -0.53
CA LYS A 117 -3.49 -6.64 -0.78
C LYS A 117 -3.79 -6.82 -2.26
N LEU A 118 -3.63 -8.05 -2.75
CA LEU A 118 -4.12 -8.41 -4.07
C LEU A 118 -5.64 -8.10 -4.16
N GLY A 119 -6.09 -7.65 -5.30
CA GLY A 119 -7.51 -7.33 -5.55
C GLY A 119 -7.96 -5.93 -5.08
N GLN A 120 -7.16 -5.18 -4.33
CA GLN A 120 -7.52 -3.83 -3.87
C GLN A 120 -7.07 -2.69 -4.80
N SER A 121 -6.29 -2.99 -5.84
CA SER A 121 -5.77 -2.02 -6.80
C SER A 121 -5.67 -2.63 -8.18
N ALA A 122 -5.49 -1.80 -9.22
CA ALA A 122 -5.32 -2.27 -10.59
C ALA A 122 -4.08 -3.17 -10.71
N LEU A 123 -2.97 -2.78 -10.07
CA LEU A 123 -1.77 -3.61 -10.00
C LEU A 123 -2.03 -4.94 -9.27
N GLY A 124 -2.70 -4.90 -8.12
CA GLY A 124 -3.03 -6.11 -7.36
C GLY A 124 -3.90 -7.10 -8.14
N GLN A 125 -4.85 -6.61 -8.94
CA GLN A 125 -5.65 -7.45 -9.84
C GLN A 125 -4.79 -8.09 -10.94
N LYS A 126 -3.83 -7.34 -11.52
CA LYS A 126 -2.89 -7.90 -12.50
C LYS A 126 -1.96 -8.95 -11.91
N LEU A 127 -1.48 -8.75 -10.67
CA LEU A 127 -0.67 -9.75 -9.96
C LEU A 127 -1.49 -11.03 -9.69
N SER A 128 -2.77 -10.92 -9.31
CA SER A 128 -3.65 -12.09 -9.14
C SER A 128 -3.79 -12.88 -10.44
N LEU A 129 -4.07 -12.21 -11.56
CA LEU A 129 -4.15 -12.88 -12.88
C LEU A 129 -2.83 -13.52 -13.28
N PHE A 130 -1.70 -12.88 -13.00
CA PHE A 130 -0.38 -13.41 -13.26
C PHE A 130 -0.10 -14.68 -12.44
N GLN A 131 -0.62 -14.76 -11.22
CA GLN A 131 -0.53 -15.97 -10.38
C GLN A 131 -1.40 -17.10 -10.94
N GLU A 132 -2.62 -16.83 -11.35
CA GLU A 132 -3.59 -17.81 -11.89
C GLU A 132 -3.08 -18.44 -13.19
N GLN A 133 -2.44 -17.67 -14.05
CA GLN A 133 -1.89 -18.13 -15.32
C GLN A 133 -0.60 -18.96 -15.18
N GLY A 134 0.03 -18.94 -14.00
CA GLY A 134 1.27 -19.64 -13.70
C GLY A 134 2.52 -18.88 -14.17
N ILE A 135 3.27 -18.40 -13.20
CA ILE A 135 4.43 -17.49 -13.42
C ILE A 135 5.61 -18.20 -14.10
N LEU A 136 5.87 -19.45 -13.73
CA LEU A 136 7.07 -20.18 -14.19
C LEU A 136 7.03 -20.59 -15.68
N PRO A 137 5.92 -21.10 -16.22
CA PRO A 137 5.83 -21.41 -17.65
C PRO A 137 6.01 -20.17 -18.55
N MET A 138 5.53 -19.01 -18.09
CA MET A 138 5.61 -17.75 -18.84
C MET A 138 7.04 -17.19 -18.87
N ALA A 139 7.84 -17.40 -17.82
CA ALA A 139 9.16 -16.82 -17.70
C ALA A 139 10.16 -17.31 -18.77
N THR A 140 9.81 -18.33 -19.54
CA THR A 140 10.61 -18.84 -20.68
C THR A 140 10.28 -18.15 -22.00
N ASP A 141 9.13 -17.49 -22.12
CA ASP A 141 8.73 -16.74 -23.31
C ASP A 141 9.02 -15.24 -23.11
N HIS A 142 10.04 -14.77 -23.83
CA HIS A 142 10.52 -13.39 -23.71
C HIS A 142 9.47 -12.35 -24.15
N PHE A 143 8.76 -12.64 -25.23
CA PHE A 143 7.74 -11.72 -25.77
C PHE A 143 6.55 -11.62 -24.80
N LEU A 144 6.05 -12.76 -24.32
CA LEU A 144 4.96 -12.82 -23.35
C LEU A 144 5.34 -12.10 -22.04
N MET A 145 6.57 -12.27 -21.59
CA MET A 145 7.05 -11.56 -20.40
C MET A 145 7.11 -10.06 -20.59
N GLN A 146 7.52 -9.55 -21.76
CA GLN A 146 7.47 -8.12 -22.06
C GLN A 146 6.03 -7.59 -21.98
N GLU A 147 5.06 -8.27 -22.59
CA GLU A 147 3.64 -7.90 -22.48
C GLU A 147 3.19 -7.79 -21.01
N HIS A 148 3.55 -8.77 -20.20
CA HIS A 148 3.21 -8.76 -18.77
C HIS A 148 3.87 -7.61 -18.02
N PHE A 149 5.12 -7.28 -18.31
CA PHE A 149 5.81 -6.13 -17.70
C PHE A 149 5.13 -4.81 -18.08
N TYR A 150 4.75 -4.62 -19.33
CA TYR A 150 3.97 -3.45 -19.76
C TYR A 150 2.59 -3.40 -19.07
N ALA A 151 1.90 -4.52 -18.97
CA ALA A 151 0.59 -4.58 -18.31
C ALA A 151 0.70 -4.26 -16.80
N LEU A 152 1.74 -4.74 -16.12
CA LEU A 152 2.03 -4.41 -14.72
C LEU A 152 2.40 -2.94 -14.55
N ALA A 153 3.25 -2.40 -15.44
CA ALA A 153 3.63 -0.98 -15.41
C ALA A 153 2.41 -0.07 -15.62
N HIS A 154 1.54 -0.37 -16.58
CA HIS A 154 0.29 0.37 -16.80
C HIS A 154 -0.63 0.33 -15.58
N ALA A 155 -0.84 -0.84 -14.99
CA ALA A 155 -1.67 -0.98 -13.80
C ALA A 155 -1.08 -0.21 -12.60
N PHE A 156 0.25 -0.27 -12.41
CA PHE A 156 0.96 0.50 -11.40
C PHE A 156 0.79 2.01 -11.61
N VAL A 157 1.04 2.51 -12.82
CA VAL A 157 0.92 3.95 -13.16
C VAL A 157 -0.49 4.44 -12.90
N LYS A 158 -1.51 3.70 -13.31
CA LYS A 158 -2.93 4.02 -13.05
C LYS A 158 -3.24 4.13 -11.55
N ASP A 159 -2.69 3.24 -10.73
CA ASP A 159 -2.84 3.33 -9.27
C ASP A 159 -2.15 4.60 -8.73
N GLN A 160 -0.97 4.97 -9.27
CA GLN A 160 -0.23 6.16 -8.83
C GLN A 160 -0.85 7.48 -9.30
N GLU A 161 -1.56 7.52 -10.42
CA GLU A 161 -2.36 8.70 -10.83
C GLU A 161 -3.40 9.07 -9.79
N ASN A 162 -4.11 8.08 -9.25
CA ASN A 162 -5.08 8.28 -8.17
C ASN A 162 -4.41 8.80 -6.89
N VAL A 163 -3.23 8.25 -6.57
CA VAL A 163 -2.43 8.70 -5.43
C VAL A 163 -2.00 10.16 -5.65
N LEU A 164 -1.40 10.50 -6.78
CA LEU A 164 -0.94 11.86 -7.09
C LEU A 164 -2.10 12.86 -7.10
N THR A 165 -3.27 12.50 -7.62
CA THR A 165 -4.45 13.37 -7.62
C THR A 165 -4.87 13.72 -6.19
N ASN A 166 -4.85 12.74 -5.28
CA ASN A 166 -5.08 12.98 -3.86
C ASN A 166 -4.01 13.88 -3.23
N TYR A 167 -2.77 13.86 -3.75
CA TYR A 167 -1.69 14.74 -3.30
C TYR A 167 -1.80 16.15 -3.87
N LYS A 168 -2.34 16.34 -5.08
CA LYS A 168 -2.52 17.68 -5.71
C LYS A 168 -3.55 18.54 -4.99
N GLY A 169 -4.52 17.95 -4.30
CA GLY A 169 -5.41 18.64 -3.38
C GLY A 169 -4.69 19.29 -2.19
N LEU A 170 -3.38 19.00 -2.01
CA LEU A 170 -2.55 19.54 -0.96
C LEU A 170 -1.92 20.86 -1.42
N SER A 171 -2.60 22.00 -1.15
CA SER A 171 -2.10 23.35 -1.45
C SER A 171 -0.89 23.72 -0.60
N PHE A 172 0.28 23.17 -0.91
CA PHE A 172 1.52 23.63 -0.28
C PHE A 172 2.36 24.46 -1.25
N LYS A 173 2.66 25.71 -0.83
CA LYS A 173 3.58 26.59 -1.57
C LYS A 173 4.92 25.88 -1.80
N LYS A 174 5.46 26.02 -3.01
CA LYS A 174 6.71 25.45 -3.54
C LYS A 174 7.98 25.89 -2.77
N SER A 175 8.11 25.58 -1.48
CA SER A 175 9.34 25.83 -0.72
C SER A 175 9.95 24.50 -0.25
N ASN A 176 11.26 24.46 -0.08
CA ASN A 176 11.95 23.26 0.44
C ASN A 176 11.42 22.84 1.82
N SER A 177 10.98 23.79 2.65
CA SER A 177 10.29 23.54 3.92
C SER A 177 8.90 22.91 3.71
N GLY A 178 8.21 23.22 2.62
CA GLY A 178 6.93 22.59 2.27
C GLY A 178 7.07 21.10 1.93
N LYS A 179 8.12 20.71 1.20
CA LYS A 179 8.39 19.30 0.86
C LYS A 179 8.66 18.44 2.10
N SER A 180 9.45 18.94 3.03
CA SER A 180 9.75 18.28 4.31
C SER A 180 8.46 18.06 5.15
N VAL A 181 7.60 19.08 5.23
CA VAL A 181 6.31 19.00 5.94
C VAL A 181 5.39 17.95 5.30
N ILE A 182 5.25 17.97 3.98
CA ILE A 182 4.44 16.98 3.25
C ILE A 182 4.93 15.56 3.54
N ARG A 183 6.24 15.33 3.41
CA ARG A 183 6.85 14.03 3.71
C ARG A 183 6.49 13.54 5.11
N SER A 184 6.67 14.39 6.14
CA SER A 184 6.31 14.03 7.50
C SER A 184 4.83 13.69 7.66
N LEU A 185 3.93 14.45 7.04
CA LEU A 185 2.49 14.19 7.08
C LEU A 185 2.12 12.88 6.40
N LEU A 186 2.76 12.57 5.27
CA LEU A 186 2.56 11.31 4.55
C LEU A 186 3.03 10.11 5.34
N MET A 187 4.22 10.20 5.95
CA MET A 187 4.74 9.14 6.84
C MET A 187 3.77 8.88 8.00
N VAL A 188 3.26 9.93 8.63
CA VAL A 188 2.29 9.79 9.73
C VAL A 188 0.97 9.20 9.24
N ARG A 189 0.48 9.59 8.07
CA ARG A 189 -0.72 8.98 7.47
C ARG A 189 -0.55 7.49 7.24
N GLU A 190 0.57 7.05 6.66
CA GLU A 190 0.87 5.63 6.45
C GLU A 190 0.96 4.89 7.79
N TYR A 191 1.64 5.48 8.77
CA TYR A 191 1.67 4.93 10.13
C TYR A 191 0.26 4.71 10.71
N MET A 192 -0.66 5.66 10.52
CA MET A 192 -2.05 5.53 10.96
C MET A 192 -2.77 4.38 10.27
N LEU A 193 -2.54 4.18 8.96
CA LEU A 193 -3.14 3.09 8.18
C LEU A 193 -2.60 1.71 8.59
N ASP A 194 -1.31 1.61 8.83
CA ASP A 194 -0.66 0.36 9.25
C ASP A 194 -1.05 -0.05 10.68
N ASN A 195 -1.39 0.93 11.52
CA ASN A 195 -1.75 0.71 12.92
C ASN A 195 -3.24 0.93 13.22
N ILE A 196 -4.10 0.77 12.23
CA ILE A 196 -5.53 1.09 12.29
C ILE A 196 -6.28 0.39 13.44
N CYS A 197 -5.86 -0.82 13.81
CA CYS A 197 -6.41 -1.62 14.91
C CYS A 197 -5.76 -1.34 16.26
N LYS A 198 -4.79 -0.41 16.33
CA LYS A 198 -4.11 -0.03 17.57
C LYS A 198 -4.66 1.28 18.13
N GLU A 199 -4.36 1.52 19.39
CA GLU A 199 -4.54 2.83 19.98
C GLU A 199 -3.45 3.75 19.45
N ILE A 200 -3.85 4.90 18.91
CA ILE A 200 -2.97 5.90 18.34
C ILE A 200 -3.27 7.22 19.03
N SER A 201 -2.26 7.82 19.62
CA SER A 201 -2.39 9.11 20.30
C SER A 201 -1.95 10.27 19.41
N LEU A 202 -2.57 11.43 19.62
CA LEU A 202 -2.17 12.66 18.93
C LEU A 202 -0.72 13.08 19.27
N ASP A 203 -0.27 12.76 20.50
CA ASP A 203 1.11 12.99 20.95
C ASP A 203 2.11 12.18 20.12
N GLU A 204 1.79 10.93 19.88
CA GLU A 204 2.61 10.05 19.06
C GLU A 204 2.69 10.54 17.61
N LEU A 205 1.54 10.86 16.99
CA LEU A 205 1.47 11.34 15.62
C LEU A 205 2.23 12.67 15.43
N SER A 206 2.05 13.61 16.36
CA SER A 206 2.72 14.91 16.28
C SER A 206 4.24 14.80 16.46
N ARG A 207 4.71 13.90 17.34
CA ARG A 207 6.15 13.61 17.48
C ARG A 207 6.74 12.98 16.21
N GLN A 208 6.05 12.00 15.61
CA GLN A 208 6.48 11.41 14.34
C GLN A 208 6.53 12.42 13.20
N ALA A 209 5.58 13.36 13.18
CA ALA A 209 5.59 14.47 12.22
C ALA A 209 6.66 15.52 12.50
N CYS A 210 7.38 15.46 13.63
CA CYS A 210 8.28 16.52 14.13
C CYS A 210 7.58 17.88 14.23
N MET A 211 6.32 17.91 14.71
CA MET A 211 5.47 19.11 14.80
C MET A 211 4.86 19.22 16.17
N SER A 212 4.47 20.47 16.56
CA SER A 212 3.54 20.65 17.69
C SER A 212 2.17 20.08 17.33
N LYS A 213 1.39 19.61 18.32
CA LYS A 213 0.03 19.06 18.11
C LYS A 213 -0.84 19.99 17.27
N TYR A 214 -0.84 21.29 17.57
CA TYR A 214 -1.60 22.29 16.87
C TYR A 214 -1.20 22.37 15.38
N ASN A 215 0.08 22.49 15.10
CA ASN A 215 0.60 22.55 13.75
C ASN A 215 0.32 21.23 12.99
N PHE A 216 0.48 20.09 13.65
CA PHE A 216 0.17 18.79 13.05
C PHE A 216 -1.30 18.69 12.64
N ILE A 217 -2.26 18.98 13.56
CA ILE A 217 -3.70 18.94 13.25
C ILE A 217 -4.02 19.86 12.07
N ARG A 218 -3.55 21.11 12.14
CA ARG A 218 -3.80 22.10 11.08
C ARG A 218 -3.26 21.66 9.74
N ARG A 219 -1.98 21.27 9.69
CA ARG A 219 -1.30 20.83 8.46
C ARG A 219 -1.88 19.52 7.92
N PHE A 220 -2.23 18.60 8.79
CA PHE A 220 -2.86 17.34 8.38
C PHE A 220 -4.23 17.59 7.77
N THR A 221 -5.03 18.47 8.38
CA THR A 221 -6.36 18.84 7.87
C THR A 221 -6.25 19.59 6.53
N GLU A 222 -5.32 20.54 6.41
CA GLU A 222 -5.02 21.23 5.15
C GLU A 222 -4.61 20.22 4.06
N ALA A 223 -3.85 19.20 4.45
CA ALA A 223 -3.28 18.20 3.55
C ALA A 223 -4.30 17.15 3.09
N PHE A 224 -5.13 16.64 3.99
CA PHE A 224 -5.97 15.48 3.72
C PHE A 224 -7.48 15.74 3.78
N GLY A 225 -7.87 16.98 4.02
CA GLY A 225 -9.29 17.39 4.08
C GLY A 225 -10.02 17.01 5.38
N ASP A 226 -9.48 16.07 6.16
CA ASP A 226 -10.01 15.62 7.43
C ASP A 226 -9.00 15.82 8.56
N SER A 227 -9.47 16.10 9.78
CA SER A 227 -8.61 16.07 10.95
C SER A 227 -8.03 14.63 11.16
N PRO A 228 -6.88 14.48 11.84
CA PRO A 228 -6.30 13.16 12.08
C PRO A 228 -7.28 12.16 12.70
N TYR A 229 -8.10 12.62 13.65
CA TYR A 229 -9.12 11.80 14.31
C TYR A 229 -10.24 11.37 13.34
N ARG A 230 -10.74 12.28 12.52
CA ARG A 230 -11.76 11.95 11.50
C ARG A 230 -11.23 11.01 10.45
N PHE A 231 -10.00 11.25 10.01
CA PHE A 231 -9.31 10.38 9.05
C PHE A 231 -9.21 8.94 9.56
N ILE A 232 -8.65 8.72 10.77
CA ILE A 232 -8.50 7.37 11.31
C ILE A 232 -9.85 6.70 11.56
N THR A 233 -10.85 7.46 12.05
CA THR A 233 -12.20 6.93 12.29
C THR A 233 -12.86 6.47 10.99
N ARG A 234 -12.75 7.26 9.91
CA ARG A 234 -13.27 6.87 8.58
C ARG A 234 -12.56 5.61 8.04
N GLN A 235 -11.24 5.53 8.17
CA GLN A 235 -10.48 4.35 7.75
C GLN A 235 -10.87 3.10 8.56
N ARG A 236 -11.11 3.24 9.87
CA ARG A 236 -11.64 2.17 10.72
C ARG A 236 -13.02 1.70 10.27
N LEU A 237 -13.90 2.63 9.91
CA LEU A 237 -15.24 2.29 9.41
C LEU A 237 -15.19 1.54 8.07
N ILE A 238 -14.30 1.92 7.15
CA ILE A 238 -14.08 1.18 5.90
C ILE A 238 -13.68 -0.27 6.20
N ARG A 239 -12.70 -0.47 7.07
CA ARG A 239 -12.25 -1.82 7.44
C ARG A 239 -13.30 -2.60 8.25
N ALA A 240 -14.05 -1.90 9.09
CA ALA A 240 -15.16 -2.50 9.85
C ALA A 240 -16.27 -3.00 8.92
N LYS A 241 -16.61 -2.24 7.89
CA LYS A 241 -17.57 -2.66 6.85
C LYS A 241 -17.12 -3.95 6.19
N GLU A 242 -15.89 -4.01 5.68
CA GLU A 242 -15.31 -5.23 5.07
C GLU A 242 -15.34 -6.44 6.05
N HIS A 243 -15.15 -6.18 7.35
CA HIS A 243 -15.16 -7.22 8.39
C HIS A 243 -16.56 -7.76 8.63
N LEU A 244 -17.58 -6.89 8.68
CA LEU A 244 -18.99 -7.28 8.78
C LEU A 244 -19.47 -8.06 7.55
N GLU A 245 -19.07 -7.65 6.34
CA GLU A 245 -19.37 -8.34 5.08
C GLU A 245 -18.80 -9.79 5.06
N LYS A 246 -17.74 -10.05 5.80
CA LYS A 246 -17.16 -11.39 6.01
C LYS A 246 -17.88 -12.20 7.08
N GLY A 247 -18.97 -11.69 7.67
CA GLY A 247 -19.80 -12.40 8.63
C GLY A 247 -19.43 -12.24 10.11
N PHE A 248 -18.38 -11.46 10.41
CA PHE A 248 -17.96 -11.24 11.81
C PHE A 248 -19.01 -10.50 12.65
N GLY A 249 -18.95 -10.66 13.96
CA GLY A 249 -19.88 -10.06 14.92
C GLY A 249 -19.72 -8.54 15.02
N ILE A 250 -20.81 -7.84 15.38
CA ILE A 250 -20.80 -6.37 15.51
C ILE A 250 -19.91 -5.95 16.68
N GLU A 251 -20.02 -6.61 17.81
CA GLU A 251 -19.24 -6.34 19.01
C GLU A 251 -17.75 -6.62 18.78
N GLU A 252 -17.43 -7.77 18.19
CA GLU A 252 -16.07 -8.14 17.77
C GLU A 252 -15.47 -7.09 16.83
N THR A 253 -16.27 -6.64 15.86
CA THR A 253 -15.85 -5.63 14.87
C THR A 253 -15.59 -4.29 15.55
N ALA A 254 -16.47 -3.82 16.41
CA ALA A 254 -16.31 -2.59 17.16
C ALA A 254 -15.02 -2.60 18.00
N HIS A 255 -14.78 -3.68 18.72
CA HIS A 255 -13.59 -3.86 19.56
C HIS A 255 -12.31 -3.92 18.71
N LYS A 256 -12.30 -4.72 17.65
CA LYS A 256 -11.15 -4.89 16.73
C LYS A 256 -10.68 -3.58 16.14
N PHE A 257 -11.62 -2.72 15.73
CA PHE A 257 -11.32 -1.43 15.12
C PHE A 257 -11.30 -0.27 16.12
N ARG A 258 -11.17 -0.58 17.42
CA ARG A 258 -10.91 0.40 18.49
C ARG A 258 -11.97 1.48 18.63
N PHE A 259 -13.24 1.14 18.42
CA PHE A 259 -14.33 1.98 18.87
C PHE A 259 -14.49 1.84 20.39
N TYR A 260 -14.82 2.95 21.04
CA TYR A 260 -14.93 3.01 22.50
C TYR A 260 -15.93 1.98 23.04
N ASP A 261 -17.11 1.90 22.41
CA ASP A 261 -18.17 0.96 22.70
C ASP A 261 -18.99 0.67 21.42
N VAL A 262 -19.88 -0.31 21.52
CA VAL A 262 -20.80 -0.68 20.43
C VAL A 262 -21.75 0.46 20.05
N PRO A 263 -22.33 1.22 20.99
CA PRO A 263 -23.13 2.41 20.65
C PRO A 263 -22.36 3.48 19.87
N ALA A 264 -21.11 3.76 20.24
CA ALA A 264 -20.25 4.70 19.50
C ALA A 264 -19.97 4.21 18.08
N PHE A 265 -19.69 2.91 17.92
CA PHE A 265 -19.54 2.28 16.61
C PHE A 265 -20.80 2.41 15.76
N HIS A 266 -21.98 2.10 16.32
CA HIS A 266 -23.27 2.24 15.62
C HIS A 266 -23.51 3.68 15.14
N ARG A 267 -23.28 4.67 16.01
CA ARG A 267 -23.43 6.10 15.66
C ARG A 267 -22.48 6.48 14.52
N ALA A 268 -21.21 6.14 14.65
CA ALA A 268 -20.20 6.47 13.65
C ALA A 268 -20.50 5.78 12.30
N PHE A 269 -20.87 4.51 12.33
CA PHE A 269 -21.21 3.72 11.14
C PHE A 269 -22.45 4.26 10.42
N LYS A 270 -23.51 4.58 11.19
CA LYS A 270 -24.74 5.16 10.63
C LYS A 270 -24.50 6.53 10.01
N ASN A 271 -23.65 7.35 10.63
CA ASN A 271 -23.29 8.67 10.09
C ASN A 271 -22.51 8.57 8.77
N GLU A 272 -21.66 7.56 8.61
CA GLU A 272 -20.84 7.39 7.40
C GLU A 272 -21.61 6.67 6.27
N TYR A 273 -22.40 5.63 6.60
CA TYR A 273 -23.04 4.77 5.60
C TYR A 273 -24.57 4.91 5.52
N HIS A 274 -25.17 5.77 6.33
CA HIS A 274 -26.64 5.96 6.41
C HIS A 274 -27.43 4.68 6.70
N SER A 275 -26.75 3.63 7.19
CA SER A 275 -27.30 2.32 7.55
C SER A 275 -26.66 1.81 8.84
N THR A 276 -27.38 0.96 9.57
CA THR A 276 -26.80 0.34 10.79
C THR A 276 -25.88 -0.83 10.42
N PRO A 277 -24.86 -1.16 11.24
CA PRO A 277 -24.04 -2.33 11.04
C PRO A 277 -24.85 -3.63 10.85
N ALA A 278 -25.95 -3.79 11.60
CA ALA A 278 -26.84 -4.94 11.51
C ALA A 278 -27.59 -5.03 10.18
N GLN A 279 -28.11 -3.89 9.70
CA GLN A 279 -28.78 -3.84 8.39
C GLN A 279 -27.81 -4.11 7.25
N HIS A 280 -26.59 -3.62 7.36
CA HIS A 280 -25.54 -3.84 6.39
C HIS A 280 -25.14 -5.33 6.31
N LYS A 281 -24.94 -5.98 7.46
CA LYS A 281 -24.67 -7.44 7.53
C LYS A 281 -25.81 -8.28 6.94
N LYS A 282 -27.07 -7.93 7.18
CA LYS A 282 -28.25 -8.65 6.63
C LYS A 282 -28.40 -8.45 5.11
N GLY A 283 -28.08 -7.28 4.59
CA GLY A 283 -28.15 -6.99 3.15
C GLY A 283 -27.21 -7.86 2.31
N ASN A 284 -26.04 -8.20 2.83
CA ASN A 284 -25.07 -9.05 2.12
C ASN A 284 -25.41 -10.55 2.17
N ILE A 285 -26.16 -11.02 3.17
CA ILE A 285 -26.61 -12.41 3.24
C ILE A 285 -27.63 -12.72 2.13
N LEU A 286 -28.41 -11.74 1.69
CA LEU A 286 -29.39 -11.91 0.61
C LEU A 286 -28.75 -11.91 -0.80
N GLN A 287 -27.55 -11.38 -0.96
CA GLN A 287 -26.82 -11.41 -2.25
C GLN A 287 -25.99 -12.69 -2.47
N VAL A 288 -25.74 -13.47 -1.43
CA VAL A 288 -24.98 -14.73 -1.51
C VAL A 288 -25.91 -15.96 -1.67
N THR A 289 -27.23 -15.77 -1.57
CA THR A 289 -28.22 -16.87 -1.63
C THR A 289 -29.06 -16.86 -2.92
N LEU A 290 -28.67 -16.13 -3.95
CA LEU A 290 -29.19 -16.18 -5.32
C LEU A 290 -28.03 -16.44 -6.28
#